data_6e77f0e74c077f9440286740270977fc
#
_entry.id   6e77f0e74c077f9440286740270977fc
#
_cell.length_a   1.000
_cell.length_b   1.000
_cell.length_c   1.000
_cell.angle_alpha   90.00
_cell.angle_beta   90.00
_cell.angle_gamma   90.00
#
_symmetry.space_group_name_H-M   'P 1'
#
loop_
_entity.id
_entity.type
_entity.pdbx_description
1 polymer ?
#
loop_
_entity_poly.entity_id
_entity_poly.type
_entity_poly.pdbx_seq_one_letter_code
_entity_poly.pdbx_strand_id
1 'polypeptide(L)'
;MTDFLLELRSEEIPARMQAKAAVDLARMFTEQLAAAGLAAAETQTYVTPRRLALIARGLPEGNEAVSEEAKGPPEGAPDAAIDGFCRKAGVMRDQLELRDVKGRNTYFAVIEKPGRATRDVLAEAIPAIVRAFPWPKAMRWGAASQSTESLRWVRPLHGIVAIFGGDLVSCTIGEVASGYETLGHRFHHPGVITIGGADDYAEKLRACHVIVDAEERRAIIRDGAKRLAADQGLDWIVDEGLVAENAGLTEWPVPLLGEFNPDFLSVPREVIQLTLATNQKYFVLESPPHANGEGDRPQGGGGGAEGAAQRLPQLAPAFICVANIEAHDGGAAIIDGNRKVLAARLSDARHFWDQDRKKTLVEHAEGLARITFHEKLGTLADKVDRVAKLARWLVEEGIIKPSPLQGRGSETYRGEAEISRSGEGASDAPSQPLSPTLSPEGEREHLATLAEQAARLAKAD
;
A
#
# COMPACT_ATOMS: atom_id res chain seq x y z
N MET A 1 18.09 -21.18 -25.42
CA MET A 1 17.59 -20.39 -24.29
C MET A 1 16.11 -20.22 -24.49
N THR A 2 15.33 -20.47 -23.45
CA THR A 2 13.89 -20.66 -23.54
C THR A 2 13.18 -19.80 -22.51
N ASP A 3 12.01 -19.29 -22.83
CA ASP A 3 11.25 -18.40 -21.92
C ASP A 3 10.26 -19.23 -21.08
N PHE A 4 10.04 -18.74 -19.86
CA PHE A 4 9.11 -19.34 -18.90
C PHE A 4 8.05 -18.34 -18.49
N LEU A 5 6.81 -18.81 -18.44
CA LEU A 5 5.66 -18.07 -17.88
C LEU A 5 5.08 -18.82 -16.68
N LEU A 6 4.87 -18.07 -15.59
CA LEU A 6 4.08 -18.48 -14.43
C LEU A 6 2.94 -17.50 -14.21
N GLU A 7 1.70 -17.96 -14.12
CA GLU A 7 0.58 -17.21 -13.56
C GLU A 7 -0.02 -17.97 -12.39
N LEU A 8 -0.22 -17.26 -11.28
CA LEU A 8 -0.95 -17.72 -10.09
C LEU A 8 -2.24 -16.90 -10.00
N ARG A 9 -3.37 -17.47 -10.41
CA ARG A 9 -4.67 -16.82 -10.41
C ARG A 9 -5.45 -17.15 -9.15
N SER A 10 -5.89 -16.11 -8.44
CA SER A 10 -6.62 -16.25 -7.17
C SER A 10 -7.85 -15.35 -7.11
N GLU A 11 -8.58 -15.37 -6.01
CA GLU A 11 -9.50 -14.29 -5.67
C GLU A 11 -8.71 -12.99 -5.36
N GLU A 12 -9.43 -11.87 -5.18
CA GLU A 12 -8.85 -10.53 -5.21
C GLU A 12 -7.74 -10.31 -4.19
N ILE A 13 -6.53 -10.07 -4.68
CA ILE A 13 -5.35 -9.69 -3.92
C ILE A 13 -5.50 -8.22 -3.51
N PRO A 14 -5.46 -7.87 -2.21
CA PRO A 14 -5.57 -6.48 -1.78
C PRO A 14 -4.51 -5.58 -2.44
N ALA A 15 -4.93 -4.43 -2.97
CA ALA A 15 -4.06 -3.53 -3.74
C ALA A 15 -2.73 -3.23 -3.04
N ARG A 16 -2.77 -2.94 -1.73
CA ARG A 16 -1.58 -2.65 -0.90
C ARG A 16 -0.57 -3.80 -0.78
N MET A 17 -0.94 -5.03 -1.13
CA MET A 17 -0.06 -6.20 -1.07
C MET A 17 0.56 -6.52 -2.42
N GLN A 18 0.03 -6.00 -3.51
CA GLN A 18 0.36 -6.41 -4.87
C GLN A 18 1.81 -6.08 -5.25
N ALA A 19 2.26 -4.85 -5.04
CA ALA A 19 3.62 -4.43 -5.41
C ALA A 19 4.69 -5.26 -4.69
N LYS A 20 4.50 -5.47 -3.37
CA LYS A 20 5.42 -6.31 -2.61
C LYS A 20 5.38 -7.77 -3.05
N ALA A 21 4.21 -8.30 -3.39
CA ALA A 21 4.07 -9.67 -3.86
C ALA A 21 4.81 -9.89 -5.19
N ALA A 22 4.76 -8.93 -6.12
CA ALA A 22 5.51 -8.99 -7.37
C ALA A 22 7.03 -9.07 -7.12
N VAL A 23 7.55 -8.24 -6.23
CA VAL A 23 8.97 -8.25 -5.82
C VAL A 23 9.34 -9.56 -5.12
N ASP A 24 8.52 -10.05 -4.19
CA ASP A 24 8.77 -11.29 -3.48
C ASP A 24 8.75 -12.50 -4.42
N LEU A 25 7.82 -12.53 -5.41
CA LEU A 25 7.79 -13.59 -6.42
C LEU A 25 9.09 -13.62 -7.24
N ALA A 26 9.54 -12.49 -7.76
CA ALA A 26 10.78 -12.40 -8.54
C ALA A 26 11.99 -12.86 -7.72
N ARG A 27 12.11 -12.38 -6.48
CA ARG A 27 13.19 -12.74 -5.57
C ARG A 27 13.21 -14.25 -5.28
N MET A 28 12.06 -14.81 -4.85
CA MET A 28 11.96 -16.23 -4.51
C MET A 28 12.22 -17.13 -5.71
N PHE A 29 11.72 -16.74 -6.88
CA PHE A 29 11.99 -17.45 -8.13
C PHE A 29 13.48 -17.46 -8.45
N THR A 30 14.13 -16.31 -8.40
CA THR A 30 15.59 -16.19 -8.65
C THR A 30 16.40 -17.02 -7.64
N GLU A 31 16.02 -17.01 -6.35
CA GLU A 31 16.67 -17.80 -5.33
C GLU A 31 16.55 -19.32 -5.57
N GLN A 32 15.36 -19.79 -5.99
CA GLN A 32 15.14 -21.21 -6.33
C GLN A 32 15.94 -21.65 -7.54
N LEU A 33 15.99 -20.81 -8.57
CA LEU A 33 16.81 -21.10 -9.77
C LEU A 33 18.30 -21.12 -9.42
N ALA A 34 18.79 -20.12 -8.68
CA ALA A 34 20.19 -20.04 -8.29
C ALA A 34 20.62 -21.24 -7.43
N ALA A 35 19.76 -21.73 -6.54
CA ALA A 35 20.01 -22.94 -5.75
C ALA A 35 20.14 -24.20 -6.63
N ALA A 36 19.53 -24.20 -7.81
CA ALA A 36 19.65 -25.26 -8.80
C ALA A 36 20.75 -25.00 -9.86
N GLY A 37 21.55 -23.93 -9.71
CA GLY A 37 22.58 -23.56 -10.67
C GLY A 37 22.04 -23.02 -12.00
N LEU A 38 20.82 -22.47 -11.98
CA LEU A 38 20.16 -21.86 -13.14
C LEU A 38 20.04 -20.34 -12.96
N ALA A 39 20.00 -19.61 -14.06
CA ALA A 39 19.71 -18.18 -14.06
C ALA A 39 18.90 -17.79 -15.30
N ALA A 40 17.96 -16.89 -15.15
CA ALA A 40 17.29 -16.22 -16.25
C ALA A 40 18.08 -14.98 -16.67
N ALA A 41 18.03 -14.63 -17.97
CA ALA A 41 18.63 -13.40 -18.47
C ALA A 41 17.85 -12.16 -17.99
N GLU A 42 16.51 -12.29 -17.93
CA GLU A 42 15.61 -11.23 -17.48
C GLU A 42 14.42 -11.85 -16.74
N THR A 43 13.93 -11.16 -15.73
CA THR A 43 12.70 -11.55 -14.99
C THR A 43 11.79 -10.36 -14.89
N GLN A 44 10.55 -10.50 -15.36
CA GLN A 44 9.51 -9.50 -15.32
C GLN A 44 8.31 -10.04 -14.54
N THR A 45 7.72 -9.22 -13.67
CA THR A 45 6.54 -9.60 -12.91
C THR A 45 5.36 -8.71 -13.21
N TYR A 46 4.17 -9.30 -13.18
CA TYR A 46 2.90 -8.61 -13.34
C TYR A 46 1.99 -8.93 -12.16
N VAL A 47 1.17 -7.98 -11.79
CA VAL A 47 0.17 -8.16 -10.73
C VAL A 47 -1.11 -7.42 -11.07
N THR A 48 -2.24 -8.12 -10.90
CA THR A 48 -3.59 -7.56 -10.98
C THR A 48 -4.35 -7.90 -9.70
N PRO A 49 -5.58 -7.43 -9.49
CA PRO A 49 -6.41 -7.90 -8.38
C PRO A 49 -6.51 -9.42 -8.29
N ARG A 50 -6.46 -10.13 -9.42
CA ARG A 50 -6.72 -11.58 -9.47
C ARG A 50 -5.55 -12.44 -9.89
N ARG A 51 -4.40 -11.84 -10.22
CA ARG A 51 -3.23 -12.54 -10.77
C ARG A 51 -1.94 -12.04 -10.16
N LEU A 52 -1.04 -12.97 -9.95
CA LEU A 52 0.37 -12.71 -9.73
C LEU A 52 1.12 -13.53 -10.77
N ALA A 53 1.83 -12.89 -11.69
CA ALA A 53 2.51 -13.55 -12.79
C ALA A 53 3.98 -13.15 -12.89
N LEU A 54 4.77 -14.05 -13.50
CA LEU A 54 6.19 -13.87 -13.75
C LEU A 54 6.52 -14.42 -15.13
N ILE A 55 7.30 -13.65 -15.89
CA ILE A 55 7.94 -14.09 -17.12
C ILE A 55 9.45 -14.06 -16.86
N ALA A 56 10.10 -15.20 -17.10
CA ALA A 56 11.55 -15.32 -17.05
C ALA A 56 12.06 -15.65 -18.45
N ARG A 57 12.91 -14.79 -18.98
CA ARG A 57 13.44 -14.93 -20.34
C ARG A 57 14.85 -15.51 -20.34
N GLY A 58 15.14 -16.29 -21.35
CA GLY A 58 16.48 -16.79 -21.63
C GLY A 58 16.99 -17.81 -20.61
N LEU A 59 16.12 -18.70 -20.12
CA LEU A 59 16.52 -19.83 -19.28
C LEU A 59 17.21 -20.92 -20.12
N PRO A 60 18.27 -21.57 -19.63
CA PRO A 60 18.84 -22.77 -20.26
C PRO A 60 17.87 -23.95 -20.14
N GLU A 61 18.01 -24.96 -21.03
CA GLU A 61 17.19 -26.20 -21.01
C GLU A 61 17.47 -27.11 -19.79
N GLY A 62 18.65 -26.93 -19.17
CA GLY A 62 19.06 -27.63 -17.96
C GLY A 62 20.32 -26.99 -17.39
N ASN A 63 20.67 -27.40 -16.19
CA ASN A 63 21.96 -27.10 -15.59
C ASN A 63 22.99 -28.16 -16.00
N GLU A 64 24.27 -27.78 -16.01
CA GLU A 64 25.35 -28.71 -16.23
C GLU A 64 25.55 -29.64 -15.03
N ALA A 65 26.06 -30.85 -15.29
CA ALA A 65 26.49 -31.72 -14.22
C ALA A 65 27.67 -31.05 -13.47
N VAL A 66 27.58 -30.98 -12.16
CA VAL A 66 28.62 -30.39 -11.32
C VAL A 66 29.30 -31.49 -10.51
N SER A 67 30.64 -31.53 -10.64
CA SER A 67 31.46 -32.38 -9.79
C SER A 67 32.02 -31.54 -8.64
N GLU A 68 31.56 -31.77 -7.43
CA GLU A 68 32.04 -31.09 -6.23
C GLU A 68 33.04 -32.00 -5.50
N GLU A 69 34.24 -31.49 -5.21
CA GLU A 69 35.22 -32.18 -4.43
C GLU A 69 35.15 -31.74 -2.95
N ALA A 70 34.89 -32.70 -2.06
CA ALA A 70 34.94 -32.48 -0.63
C ALA A 70 36.24 -33.11 -0.05
N LYS A 71 37.04 -32.27 0.63
CA LYS A 71 38.21 -32.72 1.33
C LYS A 71 37.82 -33.35 2.68
N GLY A 72 38.22 -34.57 2.86
CA GLY A 72 37.96 -35.38 4.05
C GLY A 72 39.11 -35.46 5.04
N PRO A 73 39.08 -36.42 5.94
CA PRO A 73 40.14 -36.71 6.93
C PRO A 73 41.39 -37.31 6.26
N PRO A 74 42.56 -37.21 6.91
CA PRO A 74 43.77 -37.84 6.39
C PRO A 74 43.69 -39.38 6.49
N GLU A 75 44.51 -40.07 5.69
CA GLU A 75 44.74 -41.51 5.78
C GLU A 75 45.18 -41.88 7.20
N GLY A 76 44.60 -42.93 7.78
CA GLY A 76 44.85 -43.32 9.14
C GLY A 76 44.00 -42.60 10.19
N ALA A 77 43.05 -41.76 9.79
CA ALA A 77 42.05 -41.22 10.71
C ALA A 77 41.16 -42.35 11.29
N PRO A 78 40.58 -42.15 12.50
CA PRO A 78 39.65 -43.13 13.07
C PRO A 78 38.46 -43.41 12.14
N ASP A 79 38.02 -44.66 12.07
CA ASP A 79 36.91 -45.10 11.23
C ASP A 79 35.66 -44.23 11.42
N ALA A 80 35.35 -43.84 12.65
CA ALA A 80 34.22 -42.96 12.95
C ALA A 80 34.32 -41.59 12.25
N ALA A 81 35.53 -41.07 12.02
CA ALA A 81 35.73 -39.79 11.31
C ALA A 81 35.53 -39.96 9.78
N ILE A 82 36.00 -41.10 9.24
CA ILE A 82 35.79 -41.43 7.82
C ILE A 82 34.31 -41.69 7.55
N ASP A 83 33.63 -42.45 8.39
CA ASP A 83 32.17 -42.70 8.26
C ASP A 83 31.34 -41.43 8.45
N GLY A 84 31.75 -40.53 9.34
CA GLY A 84 31.16 -39.23 9.51
C GLY A 84 31.27 -38.33 8.27
N PHE A 85 32.45 -38.39 7.62
CA PHE A 85 32.69 -37.69 6.37
C PHE A 85 31.88 -38.27 5.21
N CYS A 86 31.84 -39.60 5.05
CA CYS A 86 31.02 -40.28 4.05
C CYS A 86 29.55 -39.95 4.18
N ARG A 87 29.00 -39.97 5.41
CA ARG A 87 27.60 -39.55 5.66
C ARG A 87 27.33 -38.12 5.33
N LYS A 88 28.27 -37.20 5.60
CA LYS A 88 28.16 -35.80 5.29
C LYS A 88 28.26 -35.54 3.76
N ALA A 89 29.14 -36.25 3.09
CA ALA A 89 29.37 -36.16 1.65
C ALA A 89 28.31 -36.93 0.83
N GLY A 90 27.53 -37.81 1.42
CA GLY A 90 26.55 -38.65 0.75
C GLY A 90 27.18 -39.73 -0.15
N VAL A 91 28.43 -40.17 0.15
CA VAL A 91 29.18 -41.15 -0.64
C VAL A 91 29.49 -42.38 0.20
N MET A 92 29.73 -43.51 -0.47
CA MET A 92 30.22 -44.72 0.18
C MET A 92 31.74 -44.68 0.36
N ARG A 93 32.29 -45.49 1.26
CA ARG A 93 33.71 -45.48 1.59
C ARG A 93 34.61 -45.92 0.43
N ASP A 94 34.13 -46.78 -0.42
CA ASP A 94 34.77 -47.26 -1.66
C ASP A 94 34.79 -46.21 -2.81
N GLN A 95 34.00 -45.16 -2.66
CA GLN A 95 33.96 -44.01 -3.57
C GLN A 95 34.94 -42.90 -3.18
N LEU A 96 35.67 -43.06 -2.05
CA LEU A 96 36.66 -42.08 -1.63
C LEU A 96 37.97 -42.23 -2.41
N GLU A 97 38.48 -41.12 -2.88
CA GLU A 97 39.80 -41.07 -3.52
C GLU A 97 40.85 -40.62 -2.52
N LEU A 98 42.00 -41.33 -2.50
CA LEU A 98 43.18 -40.90 -1.76
C LEU A 98 44.03 -40.01 -2.60
N ARG A 99 44.29 -38.77 -2.16
CA ARG A 99 45.16 -37.84 -2.86
C ARG A 99 46.22 -37.27 -1.92
N ASP A 100 47.43 -37.07 -2.41
CA ASP A 100 48.48 -36.39 -1.66
C ASP A 100 48.21 -34.89 -1.54
N VAL A 101 48.16 -34.42 -0.29
CA VAL A 101 48.05 -33.01 0.04
C VAL A 101 49.23 -32.62 0.91
N LYS A 102 50.26 -32.04 0.30
CA LYS A 102 51.46 -31.57 0.97
C LYS A 102 52.17 -32.71 1.78
N GLY A 103 52.34 -33.87 1.12
CA GLY A 103 53.03 -35.04 1.69
C GLY A 103 52.19 -35.88 2.68
N ARG A 104 50.85 -35.65 2.70
CA ARG A 104 49.89 -36.44 3.48
C ARG A 104 48.75 -36.93 2.59
N ASN A 105 48.55 -38.23 2.56
CA ASN A 105 47.38 -38.77 1.88
C ASN A 105 46.11 -38.37 2.64
N THR A 106 45.18 -37.84 1.90
CA THR A 106 43.89 -37.32 2.41
C THR A 106 42.75 -37.89 1.59
N TYR A 107 41.68 -38.30 2.22
CA TYR A 107 40.47 -38.73 1.50
C TYR A 107 39.76 -37.55 0.84
N PHE A 108 39.33 -37.78 -0.38
CA PHE A 108 38.47 -36.86 -1.13
C PHE A 108 37.22 -37.61 -1.57
N ALA A 109 36.07 -36.95 -1.45
CA ALA A 109 34.84 -37.42 -2.03
C ALA A 109 34.57 -36.57 -3.29
N VAL A 110 34.42 -37.21 -4.43
CA VAL A 110 33.94 -36.60 -5.68
C VAL A 110 32.43 -36.84 -5.72
N ILE A 111 31.67 -35.77 -5.56
CA ILE A 111 30.20 -35.80 -5.57
C ILE A 111 29.75 -35.35 -6.94
N GLU A 112 29.35 -36.29 -7.79
CA GLU A 112 28.77 -35.97 -9.08
C GLU A 112 27.27 -35.67 -8.90
N LYS A 113 26.90 -34.42 -9.15
CA LYS A 113 25.52 -33.99 -9.25
C LYS A 113 25.12 -34.00 -10.73
N PRO A 114 24.28 -34.94 -11.19
CA PRO A 114 23.86 -34.97 -12.58
C PRO A 114 23.09 -33.69 -12.93
N GLY A 115 23.26 -33.23 -14.15
CA GLY A 115 22.46 -32.14 -14.67
C GLY A 115 20.97 -32.45 -14.64
N ARG A 116 20.16 -31.42 -14.36
CA ARG A 116 18.70 -31.52 -14.27
C ARG A 116 18.06 -30.68 -15.36
N ALA A 117 16.97 -31.15 -15.95
CA ALA A 117 16.18 -30.35 -16.85
C ALA A 117 15.55 -29.16 -16.13
N THR A 118 15.59 -28.00 -16.73
CA THR A 118 14.99 -26.79 -16.16
C THR A 118 13.51 -26.97 -15.86
N ARG A 119 12.78 -27.72 -16.69
CA ARG A 119 11.37 -28.07 -16.46
C ARG A 119 11.17 -28.78 -15.13
N ASP A 120 12.03 -29.72 -14.75
CA ASP A 120 11.89 -30.47 -13.50
C ASP A 120 12.19 -29.57 -12.30
N VAL A 121 13.19 -28.69 -12.42
CA VAL A 121 13.51 -27.70 -11.40
C VAL A 121 12.33 -26.74 -11.18
N LEU A 122 11.71 -26.25 -12.28
CA LEU A 122 10.52 -25.38 -12.22
C LEU A 122 9.32 -26.07 -11.58
N ALA A 123 9.09 -27.37 -11.91
CA ALA A 123 7.99 -28.14 -11.33
C ALA A 123 8.09 -28.28 -9.81
N GLU A 124 9.30 -28.34 -9.26
CA GLU A 124 9.56 -28.36 -7.82
C GLU A 124 9.54 -26.95 -7.20
N ALA A 125 10.10 -25.97 -7.89
CA ALA A 125 10.24 -24.61 -7.40
C ALA A 125 8.87 -23.91 -7.21
N ILE A 126 7.93 -24.10 -8.14
CA ILE A 126 6.60 -23.44 -8.09
C ILE A 126 5.86 -23.78 -6.79
N PRO A 127 5.64 -25.07 -6.42
CA PRO A 127 4.99 -25.39 -5.16
C PRO A 127 5.77 -24.93 -3.92
N ALA A 128 7.12 -24.94 -3.97
CA ALA A 128 7.96 -24.48 -2.88
C ALA A 128 7.79 -22.98 -2.65
N ILE A 129 7.79 -22.16 -3.73
CA ILE A 129 7.56 -20.71 -3.68
C ILE A 129 6.19 -20.43 -3.08
N VAL A 130 5.13 -21.08 -3.56
CA VAL A 130 3.77 -20.81 -3.10
C VAL A 130 3.59 -21.17 -1.62
N ARG A 131 4.17 -22.28 -1.14
CA ARG A 131 4.09 -22.67 0.26
C ARG A 131 4.85 -21.73 1.19
N ALA A 132 6.00 -21.20 0.75
CA ALA A 132 6.85 -20.31 1.52
C ALA A 132 6.53 -18.81 1.32
N PHE A 133 5.51 -18.48 0.54
CA PHE A 133 5.26 -17.10 0.14
C PHE A 133 4.93 -16.20 1.35
N PRO A 134 5.62 -15.05 1.53
CA PRO A 134 5.54 -14.24 2.75
C PRO A 134 4.36 -13.26 2.75
N TRP A 135 3.14 -13.76 2.58
CA TRP A 135 1.96 -12.92 2.68
C TRP A 135 1.79 -12.33 4.09
N PRO A 136 1.58 -11.01 4.24
CA PRO A 136 1.32 -10.39 5.55
C PRO A 136 0.06 -10.93 6.21
N LYS A 137 -0.94 -11.30 5.39
CA LYS A 137 -2.17 -11.99 5.78
C LYS A 137 -2.46 -13.07 4.76
N ALA A 138 -2.69 -14.26 5.24
CA ALA A 138 -3.05 -15.41 4.43
C ALA A 138 -4.23 -16.14 5.06
N MET A 139 -4.96 -16.89 4.24
CA MET A 139 -6.07 -17.71 4.67
C MET A 139 -5.90 -19.14 4.18
N ARG A 140 -6.61 -20.06 4.78
CA ARG A 140 -6.86 -21.41 4.29
C ARG A 140 -8.25 -21.47 3.70
N TRP A 141 -8.49 -22.39 2.78
CA TRP A 141 -9.80 -22.54 2.14
C TRP A 141 -10.05 -24.00 1.71
N GLY A 142 -11.31 -24.29 1.37
CA GLY A 142 -11.74 -25.59 0.84
C GLY A 142 -11.77 -26.72 1.89
N ALA A 143 -12.16 -27.90 1.44
CA ALA A 143 -12.32 -29.08 2.27
C ALA A 143 -11.00 -29.60 2.84
N ALA A 144 -9.87 -29.36 2.17
CA ALA A 144 -8.53 -29.72 2.61
C ALA A 144 -8.00 -28.84 3.76
N SER A 145 -8.72 -27.80 4.16
CA SER A 145 -8.31 -26.80 5.17
C SER A 145 -8.47 -27.29 6.63
N GLN A 146 -8.14 -28.55 6.90
CA GLN A 146 -8.41 -29.21 8.20
C GLN A 146 -7.23 -29.24 9.17
N SER A 147 -6.01 -28.88 8.72
CA SER A 147 -4.80 -28.94 9.55
C SER A 147 -3.99 -27.65 9.50
N THR A 148 -3.03 -27.51 10.42
CA THR A 148 -2.08 -26.39 10.42
C THR A 148 -1.16 -26.41 9.20
N GLU A 149 -0.96 -27.57 8.59
CA GLU A 149 -0.12 -27.79 7.41
C GLU A 149 -0.83 -27.52 6.08
N SER A 150 -2.15 -27.24 6.13
CA SER A 150 -2.91 -26.90 4.95
C SER A 150 -2.37 -25.67 4.22
N LEU A 151 -2.46 -25.65 2.91
CA LEU A 151 -2.02 -24.56 2.06
C LEU A 151 -2.59 -23.21 2.54
N ARG A 152 -1.74 -22.21 2.56
CA ARG A 152 -2.10 -20.82 2.87
C ARG A 152 -1.72 -19.93 1.69
N TRP A 153 -2.65 -19.09 1.30
CA TRP A 153 -2.43 -18.06 0.29
C TRP A 153 -3.19 -16.79 0.68
N VAL A 154 -2.91 -15.66 0.02
CA VAL A 154 -3.61 -14.40 0.34
C VAL A 154 -5.12 -14.50 0.17
N ARG A 155 -5.55 -15.21 -0.87
CA ARG A 155 -6.94 -15.53 -1.21
C ARG A 155 -6.96 -16.91 -1.89
N PRO A 156 -8.11 -17.59 -2.01
CA PRO A 156 -8.19 -18.89 -2.68
C PRO A 156 -7.52 -18.87 -4.06
N LEU A 157 -6.61 -19.81 -4.28
CA LEU A 157 -5.95 -20.02 -5.56
C LEU A 157 -6.87 -20.87 -6.46
N HIS A 158 -7.10 -20.44 -7.69
CA HIS A 158 -8.04 -21.06 -8.63
C HIS A 158 -7.41 -21.55 -9.92
N GLY A 159 -6.21 -21.15 -10.26
CA GLY A 159 -5.56 -21.57 -11.49
C GLY A 159 -4.06 -21.31 -11.47
N ILE A 160 -3.34 -22.12 -12.21
CA ILE A 160 -1.91 -22.02 -12.41
C ILE A 160 -1.66 -22.19 -13.89
N VAL A 161 -1.03 -21.19 -14.52
CA VAL A 161 -0.43 -21.35 -15.84
C VAL A 161 1.08 -21.45 -15.63
N ALA A 162 1.70 -22.52 -16.15
CA ALA A 162 3.14 -22.74 -16.03
C ALA A 162 3.66 -23.33 -17.36
N ILE A 163 4.33 -22.52 -18.17
CA ILE A 163 4.72 -22.87 -19.54
C ILE A 163 6.20 -22.54 -19.74
N PHE A 164 6.98 -23.52 -20.16
CA PHE A 164 8.39 -23.38 -20.51
C PHE A 164 8.60 -23.74 -21.97
N GLY A 165 8.93 -22.76 -22.80
CA GLY A 165 9.17 -22.93 -24.24
C GLY A 165 7.97 -23.47 -25.03
N GLY A 166 6.76 -23.19 -24.58
CA GLY A 166 5.51 -23.72 -25.15
C GLY A 166 5.05 -25.04 -24.54
N ASP A 167 5.85 -25.69 -23.71
CA ASP A 167 5.53 -26.94 -23.03
C ASP A 167 5.04 -26.71 -21.59
N LEU A 168 4.09 -27.54 -21.15
CA LEU A 168 3.58 -27.47 -19.78
C LEU A 168 4.65 -27.87 -18.77
N VAL A 169 4.85 -27.03 -17.73
CA VAL A 169 5.52 -27.41 -16.51
C VAL A 169 4.48 -27.99 -15.55
N SER A 170 4.48 -29.31 -15.43
CA SER A 170 3.46 -30.02 -14.64
C SER A 170 3.75 -29.90 -13.14
N CYS A 171 2.88 -29.22 -12.42
CA CYS A 171 2.93 -29.12 -10.96
C CYS A 171 1.52 -29.05 -10.38
N THR A 172 1.38 -29.34 -9.09
CA THR A 172 0.09 -29.28 -8.37
C THR A 172 0.26 -28.59 -7.03
N ILE A 173 -0.62 -27.68 -6.70
CA ILE A 173 -0.64 -26.93 -5.44
C ILE A 173 -2.02 -27.10 -4.81
N GLY A 174 -2.09 -27.93 -3.75
CA GLY A 174 -3.38 -28.37 -3.21
C GLY A 174 -4.17 -29.18 -4.25
N GLU A 175 -5.33 -28.71 -4.62
CA GLU A 175 -6.18 -29.32 -5.64
C GLU A 175 -6.04 -28.68 -7.03
N VAL A 176 -5.18 -27.65 -7.17
CA VAL A 176 -5.01 -26.88 -8.41
C VAL A 176 -3.80 -27.41 -9.16
N ALA A 177 -4.02 -28.00 -10.32
CA ALA A 177 -2.98 -28.41 -11.26
C ALA A 177 -2.64 -27.27 -12.23
N SER A 178 -1.38 -27.22 -12.67
CA SER A 178 -0.94 -26.32 -13.73
C SER A 178 -1.56 -26.70 -15.09
N GLY A 179 -1.77 -25.69 -15.93
CA GLY A 179 -2.33 -25.85 -17.27
C GLY A 179 -1.92 -24.71 -18.19
N TYR A 180 -2.59 -24.61 -19.32
CA TYR A 180 -2.43 -23.55 -20.31
C TYR A 180 -3.55 -22.49 -20.22
N GLU A 181 -4.51 -22.66 -19.31
CA GLU A 181 -5.76 -21.91 -19.33
C GLU A 181 -5.82 -20.88 -18.21
N THR A 182 -6.23 -19.67 -18.59
CA THR A 182 -6.59 -18.59 -17.66
C THR A 182 -7.97 -18.04 -18.01
N LEU A 183 -8.41 -16.99 -17.32
CA LEU A 183 -9.67 -16.29 -17.58
C LEU A 183 -9.42 -14.85 -18.00
N GLY A 184 -10.27 -14.30 -18.85
CA GLY A 184 -10.31 -12.90 -19.15
C GLY A 184 -10.94 -12.05 -18.05
N HIS A 185 -11.31 -10.83 -18.42
CA HIS A 185 -12.02 -9.92 -17.53
C HIS A 185 -13.40 -10.49 -17.16
N ARG A 186 -13.73 -10.44 -15.86
CA ARG A 186 -14.93 -11.12 -15.32
C ARG A 186 -16.27 -10.72 -15.98
N PHE A 187 -16.34 -9.51 -16.52
CA PHE A 187 -17.56 -9.00 -17.17
C PHE A 187 -17.44 -8.92 -18.70
N HIS A 188 -16.30 -8.39 -19.19
CA HIS A 188 -16.11 -8.19 -20.64
C HIS A 188 -15.76 -9.48 -21.37
N HIS A 189 -15.03 -10.39 -20.71
CA HIS A 189 -14.62 -11.67 -21.28
C HIS A 189 -14.55 -12.76 -20.20
N PRO A 190 -15.69 -13.28 -19.73
CA PRO A 190 -15.69 -14.28 -18.64
C PRO A 190 -15.21 -15.67 -19.07
N GLY A 191 -14.88 -15.85 -20.36
CA GLY A 191 -14.47 -17.12 -20.94
C GLY A 191 -13.02 -17.52 -20.62
N VAL A 192 -12.72 -18.79 -20.89
CA VAL A 192 -11.38 -19.37 -20.79
C VAL A 192 -10.51 -18.88 -21.95
N ILE A 193 -9.27 -18.60 -21.64
CA ILE A 193 -8.23 -18.19 -22.59
C ILE A 193 -7.09 -19.20 -22.52
N THR A 194 -6.71 -19.76 -23.66
CA THR A 194 -5.52 -20.61 -23.76
C THR A 194 -4.29 -19.76 -24.06
N ILE A 195 -3.28 -19.86 -23.21
CA ILE A 195 -2.00 -19.17 -23.33
C ILE A 195 -1.00 -20.11 -23.99
N GLY A 196 -0.25 -19.60 -24.97
CA GLY A 196 0.79 -20.37 -25.68
C GLY A 196 2.15 -20.28 -25.00
N GLY A 197 2.43 -19.16 -24.30
CA GLY A 197 3.70 -18.95 -23.63
C GLY A 197 3.90 -17.51 -23.13
N ALA A 198 5.14 -17.15 -22.91
CA ALA A 198 5.52 -15.83 -22.38
C ALA A 198 5.19 -14.68 -23.36
N ASP A 199 5.29 -14.93 -24.67
CA ASP A 199 5.18 -13.89 -25.67
C ASP A 199 3.75 -13.44 -25.94
N ASP A 200 2.77 -14.33 -25.83
CA ASP A 200 1.36 -14.03 -26.12
C ASP A 200 0.53 -13.68 -24.88
N TYR A 201 1.09 -13.83 -23.67
CA TYR A 201 0.39 -13.69 -22.41
C TYR A 201 -0.26 -12.32 -22.22
N ALA A 202 0.56 -11.26 -22.29
CA ALA A 202 0.08 -9.90 -22.03
C ALA A 202 -0.89 -9.42 -23.13
N GLU A 203 -0.60 -9.76 -24.40
CA GLU A 203 -1.43 -9.37 -25.55
C GLU A 203 -2.79 -10.07 -25.53
N LYS A 204 -2.84 -11.39 -25.30
CA LYS A 204 -4.09 -12.14 -25.18
C LYS A 204 -4.96 -11.66 -24.04
N LEU A 205 -4.36 -11.39 -22.88
CA LEU A 205 -5.09 -10.85 -21.74
C LEU A 205 -5.65 -9.46 -22.03
N ARG A 206 -4.87 -8.61 -22.69
CA ARG A 206 -5.33 -7.29 -23.13
C ARG A 206 -6.51 -7.38 -24.10
N ALA A 207 -6.46 -8.27 -25.10
CA ALA A 207 -7.57 -8.53 -26.01
C ALA A 207 -8.84 -9.01 -25.27
N CYS A 208 -8.66 -9.58 -24.09
CA CYS A 208 -9.74 -10.03 -23.20
C CYS A 208 -10.00 -9.06 -22.03
N HIS A 209 -9.68 -7.76 -22.20
CA HIS A 209 -9.90 -6.68 -21.25
C HIS A 209 -9.18 -6.84 -19.89
N VAL A 210 -7.96 -7.36 -19.91
CA VAL A 210 -7.08 -7.45 -18.75
C VAL A 210 -5.74 -6.78 -19.07
N ILE A 211 -5.46 -5.66 -18.46
CA ILE A 211 -4.16 -5.00 -18.53
C ILE A 211 -3.33 -5.53 -17.37
N VAL A 212 -2.35 -6.37 -17.65
CA VAL A 212 -1.51 -7.00 -16.61
C VAL A 212 -0.50 -6.06 -16.01
N ASP A 213 -0.03 -5.08 -16.80
CA ASP A 213 0.94 -4.09 -16.35
C ASP A 213 0.29 -3.06 -15.42
N ALA A 214 0.77 -3.00 -14.19
CA ALA A 214 0.27 -2.09 -13.18
C ALA A 214 0.61 -0.63 -13.48
N GLU A 215 1.77 -0.35 -14.09
CA GLU A 215 2.17 1.02 -14.45
C GLU A 215 1.30 1.56 -15.59
N GLU A 216 0.95 0.71 -16.53
CA GLU A 216 0.03 1.09 -17.59
C GLU A 216 -1.36 1.42 -17.03
N ARG A 217 -1.90 0.59 -16.10
CA ARG A 217 -3.18 0.91 -15.45
C ARG A 217 -3.11 2.22 -14.67
N ARG A 218 -1.99 2.51 -13.99
CA ARG A 218 -1.75 3.79 -13.31
C ARG A 218 -1.74 4.96 -14.29
N ALA A 219 -1.08 4.81 -15.43
CA ALA A 219 -1.03 5.83 -16.47
C ALA A 219 -2.45 6.14 -16.99
N ILE A 220 -3.24 5.12 -17.32
CA ILE A 220 -4.63 5.29 -17.78
C ILE A 220 -5.48 6.04 -16.74
N ILE A 221 -5.34 5.70 -15.46
CA ILE A 221 -6.07 6.36 -14.37
C ILE A 221 -5.63 7.82 -14.25
N ARG A 222 -4.32 8.08 -14.22
CA ARG A 222 -3.75 9.42 -14.07
C ARG A 222 -4.14 10.33 -15.23
N ASP A 223 -3.95 9.86 -16.46
CA ASP A 223 -4.25 10.62 -17.66
C ASP A 223 -5.77 10.85 -17.82
N GLY A 224 -6.56 9.84 -17.48
CA GLY A 224 -8.01 9.94 -17.46
C GLY A 224 -8.53 10.94 -16.43
N ALA A 225 -8.00 10.88 -15.19
CA ALA A 225 -8.36 11.81 -14.13
C ALA A 225 -8.00 13.25 -14.49
N LYS A 226 -6.78 13.47 -15.00
CA LYS A 226 -6.30 14.79 -15.45
C LYS A 226 -7.17 15.36 -16.56
N ARG A 227 -7.51 14.55 -17.57
CA ARG A 227 -8.36 14.97 -18.68
C ARG A 227 -9.76 15.33 -18.21
N LEU A 228 -10.40 14.45 -17.41
CA LEU A 228 -11.75 14.68 -16.91
C LEU A 228 -11.85 15.95 -16.04
N ALA A 229 -10.85 16.23 -15.23
CA ALA A 229 -10.78 17.45 -14.44
C ALA A 229 -10.65 18.69 -15.35
N ALA A 230 -9.71 18.65 -16.31
CA ALA A 230 -9.47 19.75 -17.24
C ALA A 230 -10.70 20.06 -18.12
N ASP A 231 -11.45 19.05 -18.56
CA ASP A 231 -12.67 19.20 -19.36
C ASP A 231 -13.78 19.99 -18.60
N GLN A 232 -13.71 20.01 -17.26
CA GLN A 232 -14.61 20.79 -16.39
C GLN A 232 -13.98 22.09 -15.87
N GLY A 233 -12.77 22.43 -16.32
CA GLY A 233 -12.04 23.59 -15.80
C GLY A 233 -11.65 23.45 -14.32
N LEU A 234 -11.46 22.23 -13.86
CA LEU A 234 -11.06 21.87 -12.49
C LEU A 234 -9.63 21.38 -12.45
N ASP A 235 -9.02 21.50 -11.29
CA ASP A 235 -7.73 20.89 -10.98
C ASP A 235 -7.92 19.59 -10.20
N TRP A 236 -7.17 18.57 -10.57
CA TRP A 236 -7.11 17.32 -9.83
C TRP A 236 -6.05 17.40 -8.72
N ILE A 237 -6.45 17.14 -7.48
CA ILE A 237 -5.51 16.98 -6.36
C ILE A 237 -4.78 15.65 -6.53
N VAL A 238 -3.51 15.71 -6.93
CA VAL A 238 -2.71 14.53 -7.25
C VAL A 238 -2.45 13.70 -5.99
N ASP A 239 -2.90 12.43 -6.02
CA ASP A 239 -2.63 11.43 -4.99
C ASP A 239 -2.14 10.13 -5.66
N GLU A 240 -0.83 9.96 -5.75
CA GLU A 240 -0.21 8.79 -6.38
C GLU A 240 -0.47 7.49 -5.58
N GLY A 241 -0.67 7.60 -4.27
CA GLY A 241 -1.08 6.46 -3.44
C GLY A 241 -2.46 5.94 -3.83
N LEU A 242 -3.40 6.87 -4.05
CA LEU A 242 -4.75 6.56 -4.49
C LEU A 242 -4.78 6.05 -5.94
N VAL A 243 -3.93 6.59 -6.84
CA VAL A 243 -3.74 6.05 -8.20
C VAL A 243 -3.30 4.59 -8.13
N ALA A 244 -2.28 4.29 -7.32
CA ALA A 244 -1.79 2.94 -7.15
C ALA A 244 -2.84 1.99 -6.56
N GLU A 245 -3.63 2.47 -5.58
CA GLU A 245 -4.70 1.69 -4.98
C GLU A 245 -5.80 1.36 -6.00
N ASN A 246 -6.28 2.34 -6.78
CA ASN A 246 -7.28 2.12 -7.83
C ASN A 246 -6.76 1.19 -8.94
N ALA A 247 -5.50 1.34 -9.37
CA ALA A 247 -4.87 0.44 -10.33
C ALA A 247 -4.79 -1.01 -9.80
N GLY A 248 -4.66 -1.17 -8.46
CA GLY A 248 -4.69 -2.47 -7.80
C GLY A 248 -6.11 -3.03 -7.56
N LEU A 249 -7.16 -2.27 -7.80
CA LEU A 249 -8.55 -2.70 -7.71
C LEU A 249 -9.16 -3.05 -9.07
N THR A 250 -8.50 -2.71 -10.18
CA THR A 250 -9.03 -2.84 -11.53
C THR A 250 -8.09 -3.63 -12.43
N GLU A 251 -8.65 -4.36 -13.39
CA GLU A 251 -7.93 -4.99 -14.51
C GLU A 251 -8.13 -4.20 -15.82
N TRP A 252 -9.23 -3.41 -15.88
CA TRP A 252 -9.59 -2.54 -17.00
C TRP A 252 -10.12 -1.21 -16.45
N PRO A 253 -9.22 -0.29 -16.05
CA PRO A 253 -9.62 0.93 -15.38
C PRO A 253 -10.32 1.93 -16.32
N VAL A 254 -11.47 2.41 -15.89
CA VAL A 254 -12.28 3.43 -16.58
C VAL A 254 -12.56 4.57 -15.60
N PRO A 255 -11.82 5.68 -15.65
CA PRO A 255 -12.11 6.87 -14.87
C PRO A 255 -13.44 7.51 -15.28
N LEU A 256 -14.27 7.84 -14.30
CA LEU A 256 -15.59 8.45 -14.48
C LEU A 256 -15.73 9.65 -13.54
N LEU A 257 -16.21 10.77 -14.08
CA LEU A 257 -16.46 11.99 -13.29
C LEU A 257 -17.91 12.03 -12.83
N GLY A 258 -18.11 12.32 -11.56
CA GLY A 258 -19.41 12.53 -10.95
C GLY A 258 -19.44 13.81 -10.10
N GLU A 259 -20.63 14.27 -9.79
CA GLU A 259 -20.88 15.45 -8.98
C GLU A 259 -21.68 15.08 -7.73
N PHE A 260 -21.52 15.87 -6.67
CA PHE A 260 -22.33 15.77 -5.46
C PHE A 260 -22.94 17.10 -5.08
N ASN A 261 -23.91 17.10 -4.16
CA ASN A 261 -24.59 18.32 -3.75
C ASN A 261 -23.61 19.33 -3.13
N PRO A 262 -23.50 20.56 -3.69
CA PRO A 262 -22.61 21.61 -3.16
C PRO A 262 -22.85 21.98 -1.70
N ASP A 263 -24.05 21.73 -1.15
CA ASP A 263 -24.37 21.98 0.26
C ASP A 263 -23.43 21.23 1.21
N PHE A 264 -22.84 20.12 0.79
CA PHE A 264 -21.86 19.37 1.59
C PHE A 264 -20.50 20.09 1.71
N LEU A 265 -20.22 21.11 0.91
CA LEU A 265 -19.02 21.93 1.06
C LEU A 265 -19.02 22.76 2.36
N SER A 266 -20.13 22.82 3.07
CA SER A 266 -20.22 23.37 4.42
C SER A 266 -19.46 22.53 5.49
N VAL A 267 -19.14 21.27 5.18
CA VAL A 267 -18.31 20.39 6.00
C VAL A 267 -16.83 20.74 5.77
N PRO A 268 -15.95 20.64 6.77
CA PRO A 268 -14.53 20.92 6.59
C PRO A 268 -13.92 20.20 5.42
N ARG A 269 -13.04 20.89 4.69
CA ARG A 269 -12.34 20.36 3.51
C ARG A 269 -11.66 19.02 3.79
N GLU A 270 -10.99 18.90 4.93
CA GLU A 270 -10.25 17.72 5.34
C GLU A 270 -11.16 16.51 5.52
N VAL A 271 -12.36 16.70 6.06
CA VAL A 271 -13.35 15.64 6.25
C VAL A 271 -13.89 15.16 4.91
N ILE A 272 -14.16 16.08 3.99
CA ILE A 272 -14.61 15.74 2.63
C ILE A 272 -13.52 14.96 1.89
N GLN A 273 -12.26 15.44 1.91
CA GLN A 273 -11.12 14.77 1.29
C GLN A 273 -10.90 13.37 1.86
N LEU A 274 -10.95 13.23 3.19
CA LEU A 274 -10.82 11.92 3.84
C LEU A 274 -11.95 10.97 3.40
N THR A 275 -13.18 11.46 3.35
CA THR A 275 -14.35 10.67 2.93
C THR A 275 -14.21 10.21 1.48
N LEU A 276 -13.84 11.09 0.57
CA LEU A 276 -13.64 10.78 -0.84
C LEU A 276 -12.47 9.81 -1.05
N ALA A 277 -11.27 10.18 -0.61
CA ALA A 277 -10.05 9.45 -0.93
C ALA A 277 -9.91 8.16 -0.11
N THR A 278 -10.06 8.23 1.21
CA THR A 278 -9.77 7.07 2.08
C THR A 278 -10.92 6.08 2.10
N ASN A 279 -12.16 6.55 2.19
CA ASN A 279 -13.31 5.66 2.36
C ASN A 279 -13.86 5.16 1.02
N GLN A 280 -13.95 6.04 0.01
CA GLN A 280 -14.60 5.74 -1.27
C GLN A 280 -13.63 5.48 -2.42
N LYS A 281 -12.34 5.78 -2.25
CA LYS A 281 -11.29 5.68 -3.29
C LYS A 281 -11.54 6.60 -4.49
N TYR A 282 -12.16 7.75 -4.26
CA TYR A 282 -12.41 8.76 -5.28
C TYR A 282 -11.35 9.83 -5.25
N PHE A 283 -10.98 10.34 -6.42
CA PHE A 283 -10.10 11.48 -6.55
C PHE A 283 -10.85 12.77 -6.28
N VAL A 284 -10.18 13.68 -5.58
CA VAL A 284 -10.68 14.96 -5.16
C VAL A 284 -10.34 16.03 -6.21
N LEU A 285 -11.29 16.90 -6.49
CA LEU A 285 -11.14 18.00 -7.42
C LEU A 285 -11.25 19.34 -6.70
N GLU A 286 -10.58 20.35 -7.23
CA GLU A 286 -10.65 21.72 -6.74
C GLU A 286 -10.80 22.70 -7.89
N SER A 287 -11.39 23.85 -7.61
CA SER A 287 -11.45 24.95 -8.56
C SER A 287 -10.08 25.63 -8.61
N PRO A 288 -9.55 25.93 -9.80
CA PRO A 288 -8.33 26.69 -9.91
C PRO A 288 -8.48 28.03 -9.19
N PRO A 289 -7.42 28.59 -8.59
CA PRO A 289 -7.47 29.91 -8.01
C PRO A 289 -7.87 30.90 -9.11
N HIS A 290 -9.01 31.58 -8.94
CA HIS A 290 -9.44 32.59 -9.92
C HIS A 290 -8.33 33.63 -10.06
N ALA A 291 -7.67 33.66 -11.21
CA ALA A 291 -6.94 34.81 -11.65
C ALA A 291 -7.98 35.95 -11.74
N ASN A 292 -7.76 37.03 -10.98
CA ASN A 292 -8.60 38.19 -10.98
C ASN A 292 -8.90 38.65 -12.43
N GLY A 293 -10.07 38.31 -12.95
CA GLY A 293 -10.51 38.66 -14.30
C GLY A 293 -11.97 39.02 -14.29
N GLU A 294 -12.24 40.30 -14.45
CA GLU A 294 -13.41 40.90 -15.08
C GLU A 294 -14.79 40.33 -14.73
N GLY A 295 -15.43 40.93 -13.73
CA GLY A 295 -16.85 40.74 -13.48
C GLY A 295 -17.29 41.35 -12.16
N ASP A 296 -17.83 42.54 -12.21
CA ASP A 296 -18.39 43.42 -11.17
C ASP A 296 -17.36 44.26 -10.36
N ARG A 297 -16.96 45.34 -10.96
CA ARG A 297 -16.57 46.56 -10.24
C ARG A 297 -17.82 47.28 -9.74
N PRO A 298 -18.07 47.42 -8.44
CA PRO A 298 -18.86 48.52 -7.95
C PRO A 298 -18.01 49.78 -8.16
N GLN A 299 -18.52 50.71 -8.95
CA GLN A 299 -17.96 52.04 -9.06
C GLN A 299 -17.97 52.73 -7.69
N GLY A 300 -16.79 53.10 -7.19
CA GLY A 300 -16.71 54.05 -6.08
C GLY A 300 -15.64 53.75 -5.05
N GLY A 301 -14.56 54.59 -5.03
CA GLY A 301 -13.78 54.85 -3.83
C GLY A 301 -12.37 54.24 -3.79
N GLY A 302 -11.35 55.11 -3.97
CA GLY A 302 -9.94 54.79 -3.84
C GLY A 302 -9.54 54.38 -2.43
N GLY A 303 -8.55 53.52 -2.35
CA GLY A 303 -7.93 53.15 -1.10
C GLY A 303 -7.07 51.89 -1.28
N GLY A 304 -5.74 52.05 -1.25
CA GLY A 304 -4.76 51.09 -0.75
C GLY A 304 -4.66 49.75 -1.45
N ALA A 305 -3.57 49.52 -2.17
CA ALA A 305 -3.07 48.21 -2.53
C ALA A 305 -2.54 47.53 -1.25
N GLU A 306 -3.40 46.83 -0.52
CA GLU A 306 -3.01 45.90 0.55
C GLU A 306 -3.48 44.51 0.20
N GLY A 307 -2.47 43.64 -0.03
CA GLY A 307 -2.55 42.20 0.18
C GLY A 307 -3.67 41.49 -0.55
N ALA A 308 -3.46 41.10 -1.82
CA ALA A 308 -4.15 39.97 -2.40
C ALA A 308 -3.78 38.70 -1.59
N ALA A 309 -4.49 38.47 -0.51
CA ALA A 309 -4.45 37.18 0.17
C ALA A 309 -4.81 36.12 -0.88
N GLN A 310 -3.84 35.30 -1.25
CA GLN A 310 -4.06 34.15 -2.12
C GLN A 310 -5.16 33.31 -1.48
N ARG A 311 -6.37 33.40 -2.04
CA ARG A 311 -7.44 32.50 -1.61
C ARG A 311 -7.01 31.09 -1.94
N LEU A 312 -6.95 30.22 -0.92
CA LEU A 312 -6.68 28.81 -1.10
C LEU A 312 -7.69 28.23 -2.11
N PRO A 313 -7.25 27.31 -2.99
CA PRO A 313 -8.16 26.64 -3.93
C PRO A 313 -9.33 26.02 -3.16
N GLN A 314 -10.55 26.21 -3.66
CA GLN A 314 -11.75 25.65 -3.03
C GLN A 314 -12.03 24.27 -3.62
N LEU A 315 -12.50 23.33 -2.77
CA LEU A 315 -12.95 22.03 -3.26
C LEU A 315 -14.10 22.22 -4.24
N ALA A 316 -14.04 21.48 -5.34
CA ALA A 316 -15.16 21.37 -6.26
C ALA A 316 -16.17 20.34 -5.76
N PRO A 317 -17.49 20.52 -5.97
CA PRO A 317 -18.51 19.53 -5.64
C PRO A 317 -18.52 18.38 -6.67
N ALA A 318 -17.35 17.86 -6.98
CA ALA A 318 -17.12 16.82 -7.97
C ALA A 318 -16.09 15.81 -7.49
N PHE A 319 -16.14 14.61 -8.07
CA PHE A 319 -15.23 13.52 -7.77
C PHE A 319 -14.95 12.68 -9.01
N ILE A 320 -13.81 12.00 -9.07
CA ILE A 320 -13.56 10.99 -10.08
C ILE A 320 -13.46 9.63 -9.39
N CYS A 321 -14.29 8.68 -9.82
CA CYS A 321 -14.17 7.28 -9.45
C CYS A 321 -13.58 6.46 -10.60
N VAL A 322 -13.01 5.29 -10.30
CA VAL A 322 -12.46 4.38 -11.31
C VAL A 322 -13.30 3.10 -11.33
N ALA A 323 -14.02 2.90 -12.43
CA ALA A 323 -14.72 1.65 -12.67
C ALA A 323 -13.77 0.59 -13.24
N ASN A 324 -14.13 -0.67 -13.08
CA ASN A 324 -13.42 -1.81 -13.69
C ASN A 324 -14.22 -2.36 -14.90
N ILE A 325 -14.97 -1.51 -15.57
CA ILE A 325 -15.86 -1.91 -16.68
C ILE A 325 -16.17 -0.70 -17.56
N GLU A 326 -16.18 -0.89 -18.86
CA GLU A 326 -16.84 0.01 -19.82
C GLU A 326 -18.33 -0.30 -19.83
N ALA A 327 -19.12 0.58 -19.25
CA ALA A 327 -20.57 0.42 -19.20
C ALA A 327 -21.22 0.92 -20.50
N HIS A 328 -22.26 0.22 -20.96
CA HIS A 328 -22.98 0.56 -22.20
C HIS A 328 -23.65 1.94 -22.16
N ASP A 329 -23.94 2.45 -20.95
CA ASP A 329 -24.53 3.77 -20.72
C ASP A 329 -23.48 4.88 -20.50
N GLY A 330 -22.22 4.61 -20.84
CA GLY A 330 -21.10 5.54 -20.59
C GLY A 330 -20.77 5.71 -19.11
N GLY A 331 -21.27 4.83 -18.24
CA GLY A 331 -21.03 4.87 -16.79
C GLY A 331 -22.06 5.67 -15.98
N ALA A 332 -23.16 6.12 -16.60
CA ALA A 332 -24.16 6.93 -15.92
C ALA A 332 -24.75 6.26 -14.67
N ALA A 333 -25.08 4.98 -14.74
CA ALA A 333 -25.58 4.22 -13.60
C ALA A 333 -24.52 4.04 -12.50
N ILE A 334 -23.26 3.88 -12.88
CA ILE A 334 -22.12 3.76 -11.95
C ILE A 334 -21.93 5.10 -11.20
N ILE A 335 -21.93 6.21 -11.93
CA ILE A 335 -21.81 7.56 -11.36
C ILE A 335 -22.96 7.85 -10.40
N ASP A 336 -24.21 7.55 -10.79
CA ASP A 336 -25.38 7.76 -9.94
C ASP A 336 -25.32 6.91 -8.66
N GLY A 337 -24.92 5.65 -8.78
CA GLY A 337 -24.72 4.76 -7.63
C GLY A 337 -23.66 5.30 -6.65
N ASN A 338 -22.51 5.71 -7.16
CA ASN A 338 -21.41 6.28 -6.37
C ASN A 338 -21.82 7.63 -5.73
N ARG A 339 -22.55 8.48 -6.46
CA ARG A 339 -23.10 9.74 -5.95
C ARG A 339 -24.04 9.50 -4.75
N LYS A 340 -24.93 8.49 -4.81
CA LYS A 340 -25.83 8.13 -3.71
C LYS A 340 -25.08 7.66 -2.47
N VAL A 341 -24.07 6.80 -2.65
CA VAL A 341 -23.23 6.34 -1.53
C VAL A 341 -22.47 7.50 -0.92
N LEU A 342 -21.87 8.36 -1.75
CA LEU A 342 -21.14 9.53 -1.28
C LEU A 342 -22.06 10.50 -0.52
N ALA A 343 -23.27 10.76 -1.04
CA ALA A 343 -24.24 11.62 -0.39
C ALA A 343 -24.62 11.10 1.03
N ALA A 344 -24.79 9.79 1.18
CA ALA A 344 -25.05 9.19 2.50
C ALA A 344 -23.87 9.43 3.45
N ARG A 345 -22.62 9.21 3.00
CA ARG A 345 -21.40 9.41 3.80
C ARG A 345 -21.19 10.87 4.19
N LEU A 346 -21.36 11.79 3.25
CA LEU A 346 -21.23 13.22 3.54
C LEU A 346 -22.36 13.74 4.43
N SER A 347 -23.57 13.18 4.32
CA SER A 347 -24.67 13.48 5.24
C SER A 347 -24.35 13.06 6.67
N ASP A 348 -23.80 11.84 6.84
CA ASP A 348 -23.33 11.38 8.15
C ASP A 348 -22.21 12.29 8.69
N ALA A 349 -21.23 12.60 7.86
CA ALA A 349 -20.11 13.48 8.24
C ALA A 349 -20.61 14.87 8.68
N ARG A 350 -21.56 15.47 7.94
CA ARG A 350 -22.19 16.75 8.30
C ARG A 350 -22.95 16.65 9.60
N HIS A 351 -23.71 15.56 9.78
CA HIS A 351 -24.46 15.35 11.03
C HIS A 351 -23.52 15.32 12.24
N PHE A 352 -22.42 14.54 12.17
CA PHE A 352 -21.45 14.48 13.26
C PHE A 352 -20.74 15.82 13.47
N TRP A 353 -20.30 16.48 12.40
CA TRP A 353 -19.72 17.81 12.48
C TRP A 353 -20.63 18.82 13.18
N ASP A 354 -21.92 18.85 12.83
CA ASP A 354 -22.89 19.73 13.45
C ASP A 354 -23.18 19.34 14.92
N GLN A 355 -23.11 18.06 15.26
CA GLN A 355 -23.27 17.60 16.65
C GLN A 355 -22.06 17.97 17.50
N ASP A 356 -20.84 17.74 16.98
CA ASP A 356 -19.59 18.01 17.70
C ASP A 356 -19.45 19.51 18.03
N ARG A 357 -19.93 20.38 17.15
CA ARG A 357 -19.93 21.84 17.35
C ARG A 357 -20.94 22.34 18.40
N LYS A 358 -21.89 21.52 18.82
CA LYS A 358 -22.89 21.92 19.84
C LYS A 358 -22.32 21.95 21.26
N LYS A 359 -21.20 21.31 21.48
CA LYS A 359 -20.53 21.22 22.77
C LYS A 359 -19.05 21.52 22.63
N THR A 360 -18.48 22.09 23.67
CA THR A 360 -17.04 22.28 23.77
C THR A 360 -16.34 20.95 24.05
N LEU A 361 -15.04 20.83 23.73
CA LEU A 361 -14.26 19.66 24.09
C LEU A 361 -14.26 19.37 25.60
N VAL A 362 -14.36 20.42 26.43
CA VAL A 362 -14.45 20.28 27.87
C VAL A 362 -15.74 19.57 28.27
N GLU A 363 -16.88 19.96 27.67
CA GLU A 363 -18.17 19.31 27.92
C GLU A 363 -18.20 17.87 27.41
N HIS A 364 -17.54 17.59 26.28
CA HIS A 364 -17.35 16.21 25.78
C HIS A 364 -16.50 15.37 26.74
N ALA A 365 -15.42 15.95 27.31
CA ALA A 365 -14.56 15.27 28.27
C ALA A 365 -15.32 14.77 29.52
N GLU A 366 -16.41 15.43 29.95
CA GLU A 366 -17.25 14.94 31.03
C GLU A 366 -17.87 13.57 30.74
N GLY A 367 -18.14 13.27 29.47
CA GLY A 367 -18.66 11.98 29.03
C GLY A 367 -17.70 10.79 29.26
N LEU A 368 -16.40 11.05 29.35
CA LEU A 368 -15.37 10.02 29.57
C LEU A 368 -15.50 9.30 30.91
N ALA A 369 -16.14 9.92 31.90
CA ALA A 369 -16.40 9.30 33.18
C ALA A 369 -17.40 8.12 33.09
N ARG A 370 -18.18 8.02 32.01
CA ARG A 370 -19.17 6.97 31.79
C ARG A 370 -18.60 5.77 31.03
N ILE A 371 -17.38 5.88 30.51
CA ILE A 371 -16.74 4.85 29.68
C ILE A 371 -15.74 4.11 30.54
N THR A 372 -15.97 2.81 30.76
CA THR A 372 -15.03 1.94 31.46
C THR A 372 -13.81 1.68 30.59
N PHE A 373 -12.62 2.08 31.06
CA PHE A 373 -11.36 1.79 30.39
C PHE A 373 -10.87 0.36 30.74
N HIS A 374 -10.90 0.01 32.02
CA HIS A 374 -10.49 -1.29 32.52
C HIS A 374 -11.04 -1.51 33.92
N GLU A 375 -11.51 -2.71 34.23
CA GLU A 375 -12.13 -3.05 35.53
C GLU A 375 -11.33 -2.60 36.76
N LYS A 376 -10.00 -2.76 36.71
CA LYS A 376 -9.08 -2.43 37.81
C LYS A 376 -8.49 -1.02 37.70
N LEU A 377 -8.56 -0.38 36.54
CA LEU A 377 -7.92 0.91 36.29
C LEU A 377 -8.91 2.06 36.17
N GLY A 378 -10.20 1.75 36.26
CA GLY A 378 -11.27 2.73 36.24
C GLY A 378 -11.75 3.15 34.85
N THR A 379 -12.26 4.36 34.75
CA THR A 379 -12.88 4.96 33.58
C THR A 379 -11.83 5.58 32.62
N LEU A 380 -12.27 5.99 31.44
CA LEU A 380 -11.42 6.80 30.55
C LEU A 380 -11.06 8.14 31.18
N ALA A 381 -11.93 8.75 31.98
CA ALA A 381 -11.61 9.96 32.73
C ALA A 381 -10.45 9.74 33.72
N ASP A 382 -10.45 8.63 34.46
CA ASP A 382 -9.35 8.26 35.35
C ASP A 382 -8.03 8.06 34.59
N LYS A 383 -8.09 7.49 33.36
CA LYS A 383 -6.93 7.36 32.50
C LYS A 383 -6.42 8.72 32.05
N VAL A 384 -7.31 9.60 31.60
CA VAL A 384 -6.97 10.96 31.17
C VAL A 384 -6.31 11.74 32.29
N ASP A 385 -6.80 11.66 33.53
CA ASP A 385 -6.19 12.30 34.68
C ASP A 385 -4.76 11.81 34.96
N ARG A 386 -4.51 10.52 34.82
CA ARG A 386 -3.15 9.96 34.95
C ARG A 386 -2.22 10.46 33.84
N VAL A 387 -2.72 10.50 32.59
CA VAL A 387 -1.95 10.99 31.44
C VAL A 387 -1.67 12.49 31.56
N ALA A 388 -2.63 13.28 32.00
CA ALA A 388 -2.49 14.71 32.23
C ALA A 388 -1.41 15.02 33.28
N LYS A 389 -1.44 14.31 34.42
CA LYS A 389 -0.42 14.43 35.48
C LYS A 389 0.96 14.02 34.96
N LEU A 390 1.05 12.96 34.16
CA LEU A 390 2.32 12.54 33.55
C LEU A 390 2.84 13.57 32.55
N ALA A 391 1.99 14.12 31.70
CA ALA A 391 2.36 15.14 30.72
C ALA A 391 2.92 16.39 31.42
N ARG A 392 2.25 16.86 32.48
CA ARG A 392 2.70 17.97 33.31
C ARG A 392 4.08 17.68 33.92
N TRP A 393 4.22 16.54 34.59
CA TRP A 393 5.46 16.13 35.22
C TRP A 393 6.65 16.05 34.24
N LEU A 394 6.43 15.51 33.03
CA LEU A 394 7.49 15.41 32.00
C LEU A 394 8.04 16.79 31.60
N VAL A 395 7.20 17.83 31.59
CA VAL A 395 7.62 19.20 31.29
C VAL A 395 8.28 19.82 32.49
N GLU A 396 7.77 19.67 33.72
CA GLU A 396 8.31 20.19 34.95
C GLU A 396 9.74 19.68 35.23
N GLU A 397 9.96 18.36 35.00
CA GLU A 397 11.28 17.72 35.12
C GLU A 397 12.23 18.03 33.95
N GLY A 398 11.75 18.73 32.90
CA GLY A 398 12.57 19.09 31.75
C GLY A 398 12.96 17.90 30.87
N ILE A 399 12.27 16.75 31.01
CA ILE A 399 12.47 15.53 30.19
C ILE A 399 12.04 15.81 28.77
N ILE A 400 10.91 16.51 28.60
CA ILE A 400 10.45 17.02 27.31
C ILE A 400 10.72 18.52 27.28
N LYS A 401 11.57 18.93 26.35
CA LYS A 401 11.70 20.34 25.99
C LYS A 401 10.73 20.61 24.87
N PRO A 402 9.74 21.50 25.04
CA PRO A 402 8.90 21.90 23.93
C PRO A 402 9.82 22.49 22.86
N SER A 403 9.75 21.92 21.66
CA SER A 403 10.40 22.52 20.49
C SER A 403 9.76 23.88 20.28
N PRO A 404 10.53 24.97 20.13
CA PRO A 404 9.94 26.21 19.69
C PRO A 404 9.24 25.90 18.38
N LEU A 405 7.94 26.11 18.34
CA LEU A 405 7.12 25.98 17.13
C LEU A 405 7.74 26.91 16.08
N GLN A 406 8.62 26.37 15.26
CA GLN A 406 9.04 27.05 14.04
C GLN A 406 7.79 27.16 13.16
N GLY A 407 7.18 28.31 13.22
CA GLY A 407 6.29 28.99 12.28
C GLY A 407 5.68 28.22 11.11
N ARG A 408 4.91 27.15 11.37
CA ARG A 408 3.96 26.62 10.37
C ARG A 408 2.54 26.46 10.89
N GLY A 409 2.26 26.84 12.13
CA GLY A 409 0.94 26.68 12.75
C GLY A 409 0.29 27.96 13.26
N SER A 410 0.93 29.14 13.11
CA SER A 410 0.37 30.38 13.63
C SER A 410 -0.52 31.15 12.64
N GLU A 411 -0.60 30.73 11.37
CA GLU A 411 -1.43 31.43 10.38
C GLU A 411 -2.87 30.94 10.35
N THR A 412 -3.18 29.76 10.86
CA THR A 412 -4.55 29.22 10.86
C THR A 412 -5.37 29.57 12.10
N TYR A 413 -4.76 30.06 13.18
CA TYR A 413 -5.48 30.45 14.42
C TYR A 413 -5.68 31.95 14.62
N ARG A 414 -5.20 32.81 13.70
CA ARG A 414 -5.45 34.26 13.76
C ARG A 414 -6.77 34.69 13.16
N GLY A 415 -7.51 33.80 12.49
CA GLY A 415 -8.74 34.15 11.77
C GLY A 415 -10.01 34.23 12.61
N GLU A 416 -10.06 33.66 13.82
CA GLU A 416 -11.32 33.57 14.58
C GLU A 416 -11.39 34.47 15.83
N ALA A 417 -10.31 35.15 16.22
CA ALA A 417 -10.31 36.04 17.40
C ALA A 417 -10.50 37.54 17.07
N GLU A 418 -10.59 37.92 15.80
CA GLU A 418 -10.67 39.35 15.40
C GLU A 418 -12.04 39.80 14.88
N ILE A 419 -13.11 39.00 14.95
CA ILE A 419 -14.45 39.40 14.47
C ILE A 419 -15.29 40.13 15.53
N SER A 420 -14.72 40.60 16.63
CA SER A 420 -15.48 41.33 17.64
C SER A 420 -14.88 42.62 18.12
N ARG A 421 -14.29 43.45 17.27
CA ARG A 421 -14.05 44.86 17.63
C ARG A 421 -13.87 45.71 16.37
N SER A 422 -14.95 46.10 15.75
CA SER A 422 -15.01 47.28 14.93
C SER A 422 -15.85 48.33 15.67
N GLY A 423 -15.19 49.37 16.17
CA GLY A 423 -15.84 50.52 16.78
C GLY A 423 -14.81 51.47 17.41
N GLU A 424 -14.50 52.51 16.66
CA GLU A 424 -14.09 53.83 17.07
C GLU A 424 -12.65 54.11 17.56
N GLY A 425 -12.02 55.09 16.89
CA GLY A 425 -11.16 56.13 17.48
C GLY A 425 -9.66 56.01 17.27
N ALA A 426 -9.18 56.76 16.30
CA ALA A 426 -7.78 57.07 16.11
C ALA A 426 -7.17 57.86 17.29
N SER A 427 -5.96 57.46 17.75
CA SER A 427 -4.96 58.41 18.24
C SER A 427 -3.58 57.74 18.25
N ASP A 428 -2.59 58.43 17.68
CA ASP A 428 -1.18 58.15 17.71
C ASP A 428 -0.64 57.94 19.10
N ALA A 429 -0.02 56.77 19.37
CA ALA A 429 0.91 56.58 20.45
C ALA A 429 1.91 55.47 20.10
N PRO A 430 3.18 55.55 20.53
CA PRO A 430 4.30 54.75 20.03
C PRO A 430 4.17 53.28 20.44
N SER A 431 4.53 52.40 19.49
CA SER A 431 4.59 50.95 19.66
C SER A 431 5.43 50.51 20.87
N GLN A 432 4.74 50.11 21.93
CA GLN A 432 5.34 49.32 23.00
C GLN A 432 5.30 47.83 22.62
N PRO A 433 6.36 47.07 22.90
CA PRO A 433 6.34 45.63 22.68
C PRO A 433 5.41 44.98 23.67
N LEU A 434 4.31 44.40 23.17
CA LEU A 434 3.38 43.58 23.93
C LEU A 434 3.96 42.18 24.10
N SER A 435 4.70 41.93 25.18
CA SER A 435 4.68 40.67 25.95
C SER A 435 5.61 40.83 27.15
N PRO A 436 5.16 40.62 28.38
CA PRO A 436 6.08 40.44 29.48
C PRO A 436 6.85 39.13 29.20
N THR A 437 8.18 39.24 29.08
CA THR A 437 9.08 38.08 29.06
C THR A 437 8.85 37.33 30.38
N LEU A 438 8.19 36.19 30.31
CA LEU A 438 8.07 35.29 31.45
C LEU A 438 9.46 34.86 31.88
N SER A 439 9.70 34.75 33.19
CA SER A 439 10.93 34.15 33.71
C SER A 439 11.03 32.71 33.20
N PRO A 440 12.22 32.09 33.06
CA PRO A 440 12.36 30.71 32.63
C PRO A 440 11.53 29.71 33.45
N GLU A 441 11.26 29.99 34.70
CA GLU A 441 10.36 29.21 35.56
C GLU A 441 8.89 29.44 35.20
N GLY A 442 8.47 30.66 34.95
CA GLY A 442 7.12 31.01 34.54
C GLY A 442 6.77 30.48 33.15
N GLU A 443 7.73 30.44 32.24
CA GLU A 443 7.57 29.83 30.92
C GLU A 443 7.39 28.30 31.02
N ARG A 444 8.17 27.64 31.88
CA ARG A 444 8.06 26.20 32.12
C ARG A 444 6.71 25.83 32.75
N GLU A 445 6.24 26.58 33.75
CA GLU A 445 4.94 26.40 34.38
C GLU A 445 3.78 26.59 33.38
N HIS A 446 3.89 27.60 32.53
CA HIS A 446 2.91 27.82 31.45
C HIS A 446 2.85 26.64 30.47
N LEU A 447 3.99 26.12 30.04
CA LEU A 447 4.12 25.00 29.16
C LEU A 447 3.62 23.69 29.81
N ALA A 448 3.88 23.47 31.08
CA ALA A 448 3.39 22.33 31.84
C ALA A 448 1.86 22.37 31.93
N THR A 449 1.28 23.54 32.13
CA THR A 449 -0.18 23.74 32.16
C THR A 449 -0.81 23.47 30.78
N LEU A 450 -0.19 23.94 29.70
CA LEU A 450 -0.66 23.65 28.34
C LEU A 450 -0.58 22.15 28.00
N ALA A 451 0.50 21.48 28.40
CA ALA A 451 0.66 20.05 28.21
C ALA A 451 -0.42 19.23 28.97
N GLU A 452 -0.72 19.64 30.20
CA GLU A 452 -1.81 19.04 30.98
C GLU A 452 -3.17 19.24 30.32
N GLN A 453 -3.48 20.46 29.88
CA GLN A 453 -4.74 20.77 29.19
C GLN A 453 -4.88 20.00 27.88
N ALA A 454 -3.83 19.96 27.06
CA ALA A 454 -3.81 19.19 25.82
C ALA A 454 -4.06 17.70 26.08
N ALA A 455 -3.41 17.15 27.10
CA ALA A 455 -3.62 15.74 27.48
C ALA A 455 -5.05 15.46 27.98
N ARG A 456 -5.70 16.40 28.66
CA ARG A 456 -7.09 16.29 29.11
C ARG A 456 -8.07 16.28 27.94
N LEU A 457 -7.80 17.04 26.89
CA LEU A 457 -8.69 17.18 25.75
C LEU A 457 -8.42 16.16 24.63
N ALA A 458 -7.25 15.51 24.62
CA ALA A 458 -6.82 14.59 23.58
C ALA A 458 -7.68 13.31 23.43
N LYS A 459 -8.67 13.10 24.27
CA LYS A 459 -9.60 11.96 24.25
C LYS A 459 -11.06 12.42 24.45
N ALA A 460 -11.31 13.71 24.26
CA ALA A 460 -12.63 14.29 24.46
C ALA A 460 -13.53 14.17 23.20
N ASP A 461 -12.93 13.90 22.05
CA ASP A 461 -13.59 13.70 20.74
C ASP A 461 -14.13 12.29 20.51
#